data_cc60e20c141fd61689d40ce7dfc78d10
#
_entry.id   cc60e20c141fd61689d40ce7dfc78d10
#
_cell.length_a   1.000
_cell.length_b   1.000
_cell.length_c   1.000
_cell.angle_alpha   90.00
_cell.angle_beta   90.00
_cell.angle_gamma   90.00
#
_symmetry.space_group_name_H-M   'P 1'
#
loop_
_entity.id
_entity.type
_entity.pdbx_description
1 polymer ?
#
loop_
_entity_poly.entity_id
_entity_poly.type
_entity_poly.pdbx_seq_one_letter_code
_entity_poly.pdbx_strand_id
1 'polypeptide(L)'
;MNYKDRCLYLEERINQLNEIGIALSKENDFNKLFEMIMEEAQQITNADGRTLYMKSEDGKSLEFEIVRTDSSGLVMGGTSGKTISWPAIPLYDQSSNPNHKNVSCYVAHTGKTSNINDAYKEKGFDFTGTKKVDSVNNYHSKSFLTLPLKNHEDEIVGVMQLINAIDSNTSEVIPFSKDMEQQVESLASQAAVALTNKKLVAELKKLFESFIKLIATAIDKKSEYTGGH
;
A
#
# COMPACT_ATOMS: atom_id res chain seq x y z
N MET A 1 -11.36 14.66 28.18
CA MET A 1 -12.53 14.41 27.29
C MET A 1 -13.59 13.68 28.11
N ASN A 2 -14.82 14.21 28.21
CA ASN A 2 -15.89 13.55 28.96
C ASN A 2 -16.48 12.39 28.14
N TYR A 3 -17.35 11.57 28.74
CA TYR A 3 -17.93 10.39 28.10
C TYR A 3 -18.71 10.73 26.81
N LYS A 4 -19.47 11.82 26.84
CA LYS A 4 -20.30 12.28 25.70
C LYS A 4 -19.43 12.73 24.52
N ASP A 5 -18.38 13.49 24.80
CA ASP A 5 -17.43 13.93 23.75
C ASP A 5 -16.69 12.74 23.14
N ARG A 6 -16.40 11.71 23.94
CA ARG A 6 -15.76 10.48 23.44
C ARG A 6 -16.69 9.68 22.56
N CYS A 7 -17.98 9.57 22.88
CA CYS A 7 -18.96 8.91 22.04
C CYS A 7 -19.12 9.63 20.70
N LEU A 8 -19.28 10.94 20.68
CA LEU A 8 -19.38 11.73 19.47
C LEU A 8 -18.12 11.57 18.58
N TYR A 9 -16.96 11.64 19.17
CA TYR A 9 -15.70 11.43 18.47
C TYR A 9 -15.63 10.04 17.81
N LEU A 10 -16.06 8.98 18.53
CA LEU A 10 -16.06 7.62 18.00
C LEU A 10 -17.10 7.44 16.88
N GLU A 11 -18.28 8.05 17.02
CA GLU A 11 -19.32 8.04 15.97
C GLU A 11 -18.85 8.72 14.69
N GLU A 12 -18.24 9.88 14.79
CA GLU A 12 -17.64 10.59 13.64
C GLU A 12 -16.57 9.74 12.97
N ARG A 13 -15.73 9.06 13.75
CA ARG A 13 -14.66 8.17 13.23
C ARG A 13 -15.21 6.95 12.50
N ILE A 14 -16.26 6.32 13.06
CA ILE A 14 -16.91 5.18 12.41
C ILE A 14 -17.52 5.63 11.08
N ASN A 15 -18.20 6.77 11.05
CA ASN A 15 -18.79 7.30 9.82
C ASN A 15 -17.71 7.60 8.78
N GLN A 16 -16.62 8.24 9.15
CA GLN A 16 -15.50 8.51 8.25
C GLN A 16 -14.91 7.23 7.65
N LEU A 17 -14.64 6.20 8.48
CA LEU A 17 -14.14 4.91 8.01
C LEU A 17 -15.13 4.21 7.06
N ASN A 18 -16.42 4.29 7.33
CA ASN A 18 -17.44 3.75 6.43
C ASN A 18 -17.47 4.47 5.08
N GLU A 19 -17.39 5.79 5.07
CA GLU A 19 -17.34 6.60 3.85
C GLU A 19 -16.11 6.26 3.01
N ILE A 20 -14.96 6.13 3.64
CA ILE A 20 -13.71 5.70 2.99
C ILE A 20 -13.89 4.31 2.36
N GLY A 21 -14.41 3.33 3.11
CA GLY A 21 -14.63 1.98 2.60
C GLY A 21 -15.58 1.95 1.39
N ILE A 22 -16.64 2.76 1.41
CA ILE A 22 -17.55 2.92 0.27
C ILE A 22 -16.85 3.55 -0.93
N ALA A 23 -16.06 4.59 -0.71
CA ALA A 23 -15.32 5.29 -1.76
C ALA A 23 -14.28 4.37 -2.43
N LEU A 24 -13.49 3.65 -1.62
CA LEU A 24 -12.52 2.67 -2.11
C LEU A 24 -13.17 1.55 -2.93
N SER A 25 -14.34 1.07 -2.51
CA SER A 25 -15.08 0.01 -3.21
C SER A 25 -15.62 0.45 -4.56
N LYS A 26 -15.91 1.74 -4.75
CA LYS A 26 -16.47 2.31 -5.99
C LYS A 26 -15.40 2.65 -7.03
N GLU A 27 -14.15 2.92 -6.61
CA GLU A 27 -13.10 3.31 -7.55
C GLU A 27 -12.69 2.12 -8.44
N ASN A 28 -12.59 2.36 -9.73
CA ASN A 28 -12.29 1.34 -10.74
C ASN A 28 -10.86 1.39 -11.25
N ASP A 29 -10.18 2.49 -11.09
CA ASP A 29 -8.78 2.69 -11.49
C ASP A 29 -7.87 2.36 -10.33
N PHE A 30 -6.90 1.46 -10.53
CA PHE A 30 -5.94 1.06 -9.49
C PHE A 30 -5.08 2.23 -9.01
N ASN A 31 -4.62 3.09 -9.92
CA ASN A 31 -3.78 4.22 -9.55
C ASN A 31 -4.53 5.22 -8.69
N LYS A 32 -5.80 5.49 -9.02
CA LYS A 32 -6.66 6.33 -8.19
C LYS A 32 -6.95 5.69 -6.84
N LEU A 33 -7.19 4.38 -6.81
CA LEU A 33 -7.40 3.65 -5.56
C LEU A 33 -6.15 3.73 -4.66
N PHE A 34 -4.96 3.56 -5.22
CA PHE A 34 -3.70 3.73 -4.48
C PHE A 34 -3.55 5.14 -3.91
N GLU A 35 -3.84 6.19 -4.71
CA GLU A 35 -3.80 7.58 -4.24
C GLU A 35 -4.78 7.80 -3.08
N MET A 36 -6.04 7.39 -3.23
CA MET A 36 -7.05 7.54 -2.18
C MET A 36 -6.61 6.90 -0.87
N ILE A 37 -6.08 5.67 -0.92
CA ILE A 37 -5.56 4.96 0.26
C ILE A 37 -4.46 5.77 0.94
N MET A 38 -3.51 6.30 0.16
CA MET A 38 -2.36 6.99 0.71
C MET A 38 -2.68 8.40 1.18
N GLU A 39 -3.64 9.08 0.55
CA GLU A 39 -4.15 10.38 1.00
C GLU A 39 -4.88 10.26 2.34
N GLU A 40 -5.75 9.25 2.49
CA GLU A 40 -6.44 9.00 3.75
C GLU A 40 -5.47 8.64 4.89
N ALA A 41 -4.46 7.80 4.61
CA ALA A 41 -3.43 7.49 5.59
C ALA A 41 -2.65 8.74 6.03
N GLN A 42 -2.37 9.64 5.10
CA GLN A 42 -1.73 10.93 5.39
C GLN A 42 -2.62 11.83 6.23
N GLN A 43 -3.91 11.95 5.90
CA GLN A 43 -4.85 12.76 6.69
C GLN A 43 -5.00 12.27 8.14
N ILE A 44 -5.00 10.94 8.35
CA ILE A 44 -5.06 10.33 9.68
C ILE A 44 -3.81 10.64 10.50
N THR A 45 -2.63 10.63 9.87
CA THR A 45 -1.34 10.61 10.58
C THR A 45 -0.54 11.90 10.47
N ASN A 46 -0.90 12.77 9.52
CA ASN A 46 -0.10 13.92 9.10
C ASN A 46 1.35 13.50 8.77
N ALA A 47 1.52 12.32 8.14
CA ALA A 47 2.83 11.81 7.75
C ALA A 47 3.38 12.60 6.55
N ASP A 48 4.65 12.99 6.61
CA ASP A 48 5.34 13.70 5.53
C ASP A 48 5.66 12.79 4.35
N GLY A 49 6.15 11.58 4.64
CA GLY A 49 6.47 10.56 3.64
C GLY A 49 5.47 9.40 3.64
N ARG A 50 5.15 8.90 2.44
CA ARG A 50 4.27 7.74 2.28
C ARG A 50 4.66 6.90 1.08
N THR A 51 4.70 5.59 1.28
CA THR A 51 5.02 4.62 0.24
C THR A 51 4.04 3.45 0.29
N LEU A 52 3.51 3.10 -0.87
CA LEU A 52 2.69 1.91 -1.06
C LEU A 52 3.48 0.89 -1.87
N TYR A 53 3.53 -0.31 -1.35
CA TYR A 53 4.11 -1.46 -2.03
C TYR A 53 3.03 -2.50 -2.31
N MET A 54 3.06 -3.08 -3.50
CA MET A 54 2.30 -4.29 -3.79
C MET A 54 3.24 -5.49 -3.88
N LYS A 55 2.75 -6.63 -3.45
CA LYS A 55 3.49 -7.89 -3.60
C LYS A 55 3.44 -8.31 -5.07
N SER A 56 4.61 -8.66 -5.64
CA SER A 56 4.71 -9.16 -7.01
C SER A 56 3.87 -10.43 -7.23
N GLU A 57 3.47 -10.70 -8.47
CA GLU A 57 2.65 -11.88 -8.81
C GLU A 57 3.33 -13.20 -8.43
N ASP A 58 4.66 -13.28 -8.53
CA ASP A 58 5.43 -14.46 -8.13
C ASP A 58 5.68 -14.54 -6.61
N GLY A 59 5.23 -13.54 -5.86
CA GLY A 59 5.34 -13.47 -4.41
C GLY A 59 6.76 -13.26 -3.88
N LYS A 60 7.72 -12.83 -4.72
CA LYS A 60 9.14 -12.78 -4.35
C LYS A 60 9.67 -11.38 -4.03
N SER A 61 8.92 -10.34 -4.37
CA SER A 61 9.33 -8.95 -4.15
C SER A 61 8.17 -8.05 -3.76
N LEU A 62 8.53 -6.87 -3.26
CA LEU A 62 7.63 -5.72 -3.09
C LEU A 62 7.93 -4.71 -4.20
N GLU A 63 6.92 -4.39 -4.99
CA GLU A 63 6.96 -3.42 -6.07
C GLU A 63 6.41 -2.08 -5.57
N PHE A 64 7.07 -0.99 -5.93
CA PHE A 64 6.63 0.35 -5.54
C PHE A 64 5.47 0.78 -6.44
N GLU A 65 4.35 1.18 -5.85
CA GLU A 65 3.18 1.72 -6.56
C GLU A 65 3.05 3.24 -6.38
N ILE A 66 3.32 3.72 -5.17
CA ILE A 66 3.31 5.14 -4.82
C ILE A 66 4.51 5.47 -3.94
N VAL A 67 5.15 6.59 -4.24
CA VAL A 67 6.11 7.26 -3.37
C VAL A 67 5.81 8.74 -3.34
N ARG A 68 5.57 9.27 -2.15
CA ARG A 68 5.29 10.68 -1.88
C ARG A 68 6.12 11.16 -0.70
N THR A 69 6.66 12.37 -0.81
CA THR A 69 7.23 13.11 0.34
C THR A 69 6.87 14.56 0.17
N ASP A 70 6.01 15.07 1.05
CA ASP A 70 5.40 16.39 0.88
C ASP A 70 6.43 17.52 1.05
N SER A 71 7.29 17.42 2.06
CA SER A 71 8.33 18.44 2.33
C SER A 71 9.36 18.57 1.20
N SER A 72 9.66 17.52 0.47
CA SER A 72 10.61 17.53 -0.65
C SER A 72 9.94 17.67 -2.03
N GLY A 73 8.60 17.60 -2.10
CA GLY A 73 7.84 17.57 -3.33
C GLY A 73 8.08 16.31 -4.18
N LEU A 74 8.57 15.23 -3.58
CA LEU A 74 8.77 13.96 -4.26
C LEU A 74 7.42 13.31 -4.57
N VAL A 75 7.16 13.09 -5.86
CA VAL A 75 5.90 12.50 -6.35
C VAL A 75 6.22 11.52 -7.46
N MET A 76 6.02 10.21 -7.23
CA MET A 76 6.23 9.14 -8.22
C MET A 76 5.16 8.05 -8.08
N GLY A 77 4.85 7.36 -9.18
CA GLY A 77 3.82 6.31 -9.25
C GLY A 77 2.39 6.86 -9.19
N GLY A 78 1.42 5.97 -9.03
CA GLY A 78 0.00 6.31 -8.99
C GLY A 78 -0.46 7.11 -10.21
N THR A 79 -1.22 8.17 -9.97
CA THR A 79 -1.75 9.07 -11.02
C THR A 79 -0.78 10.16 -11.46
N SER A 80 0.43 10.22 -10.90
CA SER A 80 1.39 11.31 -11.16
C SER A 80 1.96 11.34 -12.58
N GLY A 81 1.84 10.26 -13.33
CA GLY A 81 2.48 10.08 -14.64
C GLY A 81 4.01 9.89 -14.57
N LYS A 82 4.60 9.92 -13.38
CA LYS A 82 6.04 9.69 -13.18
C LYS A 82 6.31 8.25 -12.77
N THR A 83 7.06 7.53 -13.59
CA THR A 83 7.44 6.15 -13.32
C THR A 83 8.40 6.06 -12.13
N ILE A 84 8.22 5.06 -11.28
CA ILE A 84 9.16 4.74 -10.21
C ILE A 84 10.27 3.88 -10.83
N SER A 85 11.49 4.41 -10.86
CA SER A 85 12.66 3.71 -11.40
C SER A 85 13.44 2.90 -10.37
N TRP A 86 12.97 2.87 -9.13
CA TRP A 86 13.61 2.10 -8.07
C TRP A 86 13.36 0.62 -8.26
N PRO A 87 14.37 -0.24 -8.01
CA PRO A 87 14.20 -1.67 -8.11
C PRO A 87 13.22 -2.18 -7.04
N ALA A 88 12.45 -3.20 -7.38
CA ALA A 88 11.62 -3.91 -6.41
C ALA A 88 12.46 -4.43 -5.25
N ILE A 89 11.89 -4.47 -4.05
CA ILE A 89 12.57 -4.94 -2.85
C ILE A 89 12.41 -6.46 -2.75
N PRO A 90 13.50 -7.25 -2.81
CA PRO A 90 13.38 -8.71 -2.70
C PRO A 90 12.95 -9.11 -1.30
N LEU A 91 11.92 -9.96 -1.23
CA LEU A 91 11.38 -10.52 0.01
C LEU A 91 12.30 -11.59 0.62
N TYR A 92 13.19 -12.15 -0.19
CA TYR A 92 14.15 -13.18 0.22
C TYR A 92 15.57 -12.75 -0.11
N ASP A 93 16.52 -13.20 0.69
CA ASP A 93 17.95 -13.02 0.41
C ASP A 93 18.46 -14.01 -0.67
N GLN A 94 19.76 -13.92 -1.01
CA GLN A 94 20.38 -14.81 -1.99
C GLN A 94 20.35 -16.29 -1.60
N SER A 95 20.18 -16.59 -0.31
CA SER A 95 20.08 -17.95 0.24
C SER A 95 18.62 -18.40 0.41
N SER A 96 17.65 -17.64 -0.15
CA SER A 96 16.20 -17.87 -0.02
C SER A 96 15.66 -17.79 1.41
N ASN A 97 16.37 -17.12 2.33
CA ASN A 97 15.84 -16.83 3.65
C ASN A 97 14.99 -15.53 3.60
N PRO A 98 13.92 -15.44 4.42
CA PRO A 98 13.13 -14.22 4.52
C PRO A 98 13.98 -13.00 4.90
N ASN A 99 13.83 -11.91 4.15
CA ASN A 99 14.55 -10.66 4.38
C ASN A 99 13.93 -9.88 5.55
N HIS A 100 14.13 -10.34 6.78
CA HIS A 100 13.62 -9.67 7.98
C HIS A 100 14.39 -8.43 8.41
N LYS A 101 15.51 -8.11 7.76
CA LYS A 101 16.27 -6.89 8.04
C LYS A 101 15.61 -5.65 7.46
N ASN A 102 14.91 -5.77 6.35
CA ASN A 102 14.11 -4.69 5.78
C ASN A 102 12.74 -4.67 6.47
N VAL A 103 12.31 -3.52 7.00
CA VAL A 103 11.06 -3.40 7.76
C VAL A 103 9.83 -3.74 6.92
N SER A 104 9.78 -3.31 5.66
CA SER A 104 8.63 -3.61 4.77
C SER A 104 8.57 -5.11 4.44
N CYS A 105 9.73 -5.75 4.23
CA CYS A 105 9.79 -7.20 4.04
C CYS A 105 9.39 -7.98 5.30
N TYR A 106 9.85 -7.52 6.49
CA TYR A 106 9.43 -8.12 7.77
C TYR A 106 7.91 -8.08 7.93
N VAL A 107 7.29 -6.92 7.65
CA VAL A 107 5.83 -6.75 7.70
C VAL A 107 5.14 -7.64 6.67
N ALA A 108 5.68 -7.73 5.45
CA ALA A 108 5.16 -8.59 4.39
C ALA A 108 5.22 -10.09 4.72
N HIS A 109 6.22 -10.53 5.48
CA HIS A 109 6.35 -11.94 5.90
C HIS A 109 5.53 -12.28 7.13
N THR A 110 5.50 -11.37 8.11
CA THR A 110 4.92 -11.67 9.43
C THR A 110 3.48 -11.24 9.58
N GLY A 111 3.02 -10.31 8.73
CA GLY A 111 1.72 -9.68 8.86
C GLY A 111 1.56 -8.87 10.14
N LYS A 112 2.66 -8.45 10.77
CA LYS A 112 2.66 -7.64 11.99
C LYS A 112 3.01 -6.21 11.65
N THR A 113 2.23 -5.27 12.17
CA THR A 113 2.54 -3.83 12.12
C THR A 113 3.88 -3.55 12.83
N SER A 114 4.67 -2.68 12.24
CA SER A 114 5.91 -2.16 12.83
C SER A 114 5.79 -0.65 13.01
N ASN A 115 5.90 -0.18 14.26
CA ASN A 115 5.88 1.23 14.64
C ASN A 115 7.22 1.58 15.28
N ILE A 116 8.02 2.39 14.60
CA ILE A 116 9.40 2.72 14.97
C ILE A 116 9.48 4.23 15.25
N ASN A 117 9.85 4.58 16.47
CA ASN A 117 9.92 5.96 16.90
C ASN A 117 11.13 6.71 16.30
N ASP A 118 12.26 6.03 16.08
CA ASP A 118 13.48 6.63 15.55
C ASP A 118 14.32 5.56 14.83
N ALA A 119 14.28 5.59 13.49
CA ALA A 119 14.97 4.65 12.62
C ALA A 119 16.51 4.75 12.73
N TYR A 120 17.04 5.89 13.17
CA TYR A 120 18.48 6.07 13.36
C TYR A 120 19.00 5.41 14.64
N LYS A 121 18.11 5.13 15.59
CA LYS A 121 18.41 4.45 16.86
C LYS A 121 17.95 2.99 16.87
N GLU A 122 17.09 2.60 15.91
CA GLU A 122 16.57 1.25 15.80
C GLU A 122 17.70 0.25 15.45
N LYS A 123 17.72 -0.88 16.14
CA LYS A 123 18.73 -1.94 15.96
C LYS A 123 18.16 -3.22 15.33
N GLY A 124 16.85 -3.35 15.28
CA GLY A 124 16.17 -4.56 14.76
C GLY A 124 16.17 -4.63 13.24
N PHE A 125 16.28 -3.49 12.56
CA PHE A 125 16.20 -3.37 11.11
C PHE A 125 17.40 -2.65 10.50
N ASP A 126 17.63 -2.88 9.21
CA ASP A 126 18.69 -2.21 8.46
C ASP A 126 18.13 -0.98 7.71
N PHE A 127 18.45 0.19 8.21
CA PHE A 127 18.11 1.48 7.60
C PHE A 127 19.27 2.10 6.79
N THR A 128 20.30 1.32 6.44
CA THR A 128 21.44 1.84 5.65
C THR A 128 21.00 2.42 4.30
N GLY A 129 20.06 1.75 3.63
CA GLY A 129 19.48 2.25 2.38
C GLY A 129 18.72 3.56 2.57
N THR A 130 17.87 3.66 3.59
CA THR A 130 17.13 4.87 3.96
C THR A 130 18.09 6.03 4.24
N LYS A 131 19.12 5.81 5.06
CA LYS A 131 20.13 6.84 5.39
C LYS A 131 20.88 7.35 4.17
N LYS A 132 21.14 6.49 3.17
CA LYS A 132 21.74 6.92 1.89
C LYS A 132 20.80 7.82 1.11
N VAL A 133 19.53 7.45 0.98
CA VAL A 133 18.50 8.26 0.31
C VAL A 133 18.31 9.59 1.04
N ASP A 134 18.25 9.57 2.36
CA ASP A 134 18.14 10.77 3.21
C ASP A 134 19.30 11.74 2.95
N SER A 135 20.55 11.23 2.91
CA SER A 135 21.73 12.06 2.70
C SER A 135 21.78 12.73 1.31
N VAL A 136 21.23 12.06 0.29
CA VAL A 136 21.18 12.61 -1.09
C VAL A 136 20.06 13.67 -1.20
N ASN A 137 18.94 13.47 -0.51
CA ASN A 137 17.77 14.34 -0.64
C ASN A 137 17.68 15.40 0.49
N ASN A 138 18.69 15.50 1.36
CA ASN A 138 18.65 16.35 2.55
C ASN A 138 17.37 16.14 3.40
N TYR A 139 17.00 14.88 3.56
CA TYR A 139 15.83 14.44 4.29
C TYR A 139 16.25 13.66 5.54
N HIS A 140 15.39 13.54 6.55
CA HIS A 140 15.67 12.77 7.75
C HIS A 140 14.47 11.90 8.11
N SER A 141 14.48 10.66 7.65
CA SER A 141 13.45 9.65 7.94
C SER A 141 13.60 9.16 9.38
N LYS A 142 12.82 9.74 10.31
CA LYS A 142 12.94 9.46 11.74
C LYS A 142 11.92 8.45 12.22
N SER A 143 10.64 8.75 12.15
CA SER A 143 9.58 7.85 12.62
C SER A 143 8.97 7.08 11.46
N PHE A 144 8.68 5.79 11.69
CA PHE A 144 8.09 4.89 10.69
C PHE A 144 6.89 4.15 11.26
N LEU A 145 5.83 4.10 10.48
CA LEU A 145 4.70 3.21 10.70
C LEU A 145 4.52 2.36 9.44
N THR A 146 4.76 1.06 9.56
CA THR A 146 4.69 0.10 8.43
C THR A 146 3.64 -0.95 8.74
N LEU A 147 2.66 -1.10 7.84
CA LEU A 147 1.48 -1.95 8.05
C LEU A 147 1.29 -2.92 6.88
N PRO A 148 0.85 -4.16 7.15
CA PRO A 148 0.45 -5.08 6.11
C PRO A 148 -0.91 -4.71 5.53
N LEU A 149 -1.07 -4.85 4.22
CA LEU A 149 -2.37 -4.89 3.58
C LEU A 149 -2.82 -6.35 3.52
N LYS A 150 -3.68 -6.74 4.47
CA LYS A 150 -4.22 -8.09 4.59
C LYS A 150 -5.63 -8.17 4.02
N ASN A 151 -5.86 -9.09 3.10
CA ASN A 151 -7.20 -9.38 2.58
C ASN A 151 -8.01 -10.25 3.57
N HIS A 152 -9.24 -10.60 3.19
CA HIS A 152 -10.16 -11.41 4.00
C HIS A 152 -9.73 -12.87 4.18
N GLU A 153 -8.73 -13.33 3.45
CA GLU A 153 -8.11 -14.67 3.57
C GLU A 153 -6.82 -14.64 4.40
N ASP A 154 -6.54 -13.51 5.09
CA ASP A 154 -5.30 -13.24 5.82
C ASP A 154 -4.03 -13.21 4.94
N GLU A 155 -4.19 -13.12 3.61
CA GLU A 155 -3.08 -12.99 2.71
C GLU A 155 -2.58 -11.55 2.66
N ILE A 156 -1.27 -11.37 2.67
CA ILE A 156 -0.66 -10.05 2.55
C ILE A 156 -0.48 -9.73 1.07
N VAL A 157 -1.27 -8.77 0.58
CA VAL A 157 -1.27 -8.32 -0.81
C VAL A 157 -0.33 -7.15 -1.06
N GLY A 158 0.06 -6.43 -0.01
CA GLY A 158 0.94 -5.29 -0.08
C GLY A 158 1.38 -4.81 1.29
N VAL A 159 2.11 -3.70 1.31
CA VAL A 159 2.61 -3.03 2.52
C VAL A 159 2.45 -1.53 2.35
N MET A 160 1.90 -0.88 3.37
CA MET A 160 1.84 0.57 3.50
C MET A 160 2.94 1.03 4.46
N GLN A 161 3.69 2.06 4.09
CA GLN A 161 4.71 2.65 4.94
C GLN A 161 4.53 4.16 5.01
N LEU A 162 4.40 4.68 6.23
CA LEU A 162 4.30 6.09 6.54
C LEU A 162 5.56 6.52 7.28
N ILE A 163 6.05 7.72 6.96
CA ILE A 163 7.33 8.24 7.46
C ILE A 163 7.10 9.65 8.00
N ASN A 164 7.64 9.92 9.19
CA ASN A 164 7.65 11.24 9.83
C ASN A 164 6.23 11.80 10.04
N ALA A 165 5.54 11.31 11.08
CA ALA A 165 4.35 12.02 11.57
C ALA A 165 4.73 13.43 12.02
N ILE A 166 4.00 14.45 11.56
CA ILE A 166 4.27 15.85 11.86
C ILE A 166 3.23 16.36 12.86
N ASP A 167 3.69 16.94 13.96
CA ASP A 167 2.82 17.65 14.89
C ASP A 167 2.29 18.94 14.26
N SER A 168 0.97 19.08 14.20
CA SER A 168 0.31 20.21 13.51
C SER A 168 0.55 21.57 14.16
N ASN A 169 0.95 21.61 15.43
CA ASN A 169 1.18 22.85 16.16
C ASN A 169 2.65 23.29 16.14
N THR A 170 3.57 22.32 16.23
CA THR A 170 5.02 22.61 16.33
C THR A 170 5.76 22.38 15.02
N SER A 171 5.16 21.69 14.06
CA SER A 171 5.80 21.22 12.81
C SER A 171 6.99 20.29 13.04
N GLU A 172 7.11 19.71 14.24
CA GLU A 172 8.18 18.78 14.57
C GLU A 172 7.79 17.35 14.20
N VAL A 173 8.80 16.54 13.84
CA VAL A 173 8.62 15.10 13.62
C VAL A 173 8.41 14.39 14.96
N ILE A 174 7.26 13.73 15.08
CA ILE A 174 6.85 12.97 16.27
C ILE A 174 6.74 11.46 15.94
N PRO A 175 6.79 10.57 16.95
CA PRO A 175 6.40 9.18 16.78
C PRO A 175 4.93 9.03 16.40
N PHE A 176 4.59 7.99 15.64
CA PHE A 176 3.20 7.62 15.40
C PHE A 176 2.57 7.14 16.72
N SER A 177 1.46 7.75 17.10
CA SER A 177 0.72 7.36 18.32
C SER A 177 0.00 6.02 18.10
N LYS A 178 -0.38 5.36 19.19
CA LYS A 178 -1.16 4.11 19.11
C LYS A 178 -2.53 4.32 18.48
N ASP A 179 -3.12 5.49 18.66
CA ASP A 179 -4.39 5.87 18.05
C ASP A 179 -4.26 5.99 16.52
N MET A 180 -3.21 6.67 16.03
CA MET A 180 -2.89 6.72 14.60
C MET A 180 -2.67 5.32 14.03
N GLU A 181 -1.90 4.47 14.71
CA GLU A 181 -1.65 3.09 14.30
C GLU A 181 -2.94 2.31 14.12
N GLN A 182 -3.84 2.35 15.10
CA GLN A 182 -5.12 1.62 15.04
C GLN A 182 -6.03 2.12 13.91
N GLN A 183 -6.06 3.42 13.65
CA GLN A 183 -6.85 3.99 12.57
C GLN A 183 -6.31 3.58 11.21
N VAL A 184 -4.98 3.64 11.02
CA VAL A 184 -4.36 3.23 9.75
C VAL A 184 -4.44 1.71 9.57
N GLU A 185 -4.41 0.89 10.64
CA GLU A 185 -4.68 -0.55 10.56
C GLU A 185 -6.09 -0.84 10.00
N SER A 186 -7.09 -0.07 10.45
CA SER A 186 -8.45 -0.20 9.94
C SER A 186 -8.54 0.19 8.46
N LEU A 187 -7.90 1.29 8.06
CA LEU A 187 -7.80 1.71 6.67
C LEU A 187 -7.07 0.67 5.82
N ALA A 188 -5.94 0.14 6.29
CA ALA A 188 -5.15 -0.87 5.60
C ALA A 188 -5.95 -2.16 5.33
N SER A 189 -6.79 -2.58 6.28
CA SER A 189 -7.70 -3.71 6.11
C SER A 189 -8.74 -3.46 5.01
N GLN A 190 -9.39 -2.29 5.02
CA GLN A 190 -10.37 -1.92 3.99
C GLN A 190 -9.71 -1.79 2.60
N ALA A 191 -8.53 -1.18 2.55
CA ALA A 191 -7.73 -1.05 1.34
C ALA A 191 -7.38 -2.41 0.74
N ALA A 192 -6.92 -3.35 1.56
CA ALA A 192 -6.57 -4.69 1.11
C ALA A 192 -7.75 -5.43 0.49
N VAL A 193 -8.94 -5.33 1.10
CA VAL A 193 -10.17 -5.92 0.55
C VAL A 193 -10.54 -5.27 -0.78
N ALA A 194 -10.51 -3.93 -0.87
CA ALA A 194 -10.80 -3.22 -2.10
C ALA A 194 -9.84 -3.59 -3.24
N LEU A 195 -8.54 -3.66 -2.95
CA LEU A 195 -7.49 -4.05 -3.91
C LEU A 195 -7.66 -5.50 -4.38
N THR A 196 -7.94 -6.43 -3.46
CA THR A 196 -8.17 -7.84 -3.79
C THR A 196 -9.39 -8.00 -4.69
N ASN A 197 -10.52 -7.36 -4.34
CA ASN A 197 -11.72 -7.41 -5.14
C ASN A 197 -11.49 -6.85 -6.56
N LYS A 198 -10.76 -5.75 -6.67
CA LYS A 198 -10.39 -5.18 -7.97
C LYS A 198 -9.54 -6.13 -8.81
N LYS A 199 -8.52 -6.74 -8.19
CA LYS A 199 -7.67 -7.73 -8.86
C LYS A 199 -8.49 -8.89 -9.38
N LEU A 200 -9.37 -9.47 -8.55
CA LEU A 200 -10.25 -10.57 -8.94
C LEU A 200 -11.17 -10.21 -10.12
N VAL A 201 -11.78 -9.02 -10.10
CA VAL A 201 -12.63 -8.55 -11.20
C VAL A 201 -11.82 -8.39 -12.49
N ALA A 202 -10.60 -7.84 -12.41
CA ALA A 202 -9.73 -7.68 -13.57
C ALA A 202 -9.28 -9.05 -14.15
N GLU A 203 -8.97 -10.01 -13.29
CA GLU A 203 -8.63 -11.38 -13.70
C GLU A 203 -9.81 -12.11 -14.35
N LEU A 204 -11.01 -12.01 -13.77
CA LEU A 204 -12.23 -12.57 -14.35
C LEU A 204 -12.52 -11.97 -15.75
N LYS A 205 -12.33 -10.67 -15.92
CA LYS A 205 -12.50 -10.00 -17.21
C LYS A 205 -11.52 -10.54 -18.25
N LYS A 206 -10.23 -10.67 -17.90
CA LYS A 206 -9.22 -11.26 -18.79
C LYS A 206 -9.55 -12.70 -19.19
N LEU A 207 -10.02 -13.50 -18.25
CA LEU A 207 -10.46 -14.88 -18.48
C LEU A 207 -11.62 -14.93 -19.47
N PHE A 208 -12.62 -14.06 -19.27
CA PHE A 208 -13.80 -13.98 -20.13
C PHE A 208 -13.45 -13.53 -21.56
N GLU A 209 -12.59 -12.50 -21.70
CA GLU A 209 -12.08 -12.05 -23.00
C GLU A 209 -11.32 -13.16 -23.75
N SER A 210 -10.49 -13.92 -23.01
CA SER A 210 -9.75 -15.06 -23.56
C SER A 210 -10.70 -16.18 -24.03
N PHE A 211 -11.75 -16.46 -23.28
CA PHE A 211 -12.78 -17.44 -23.62
C PHE A 211 -13.57 -17.05 -24.88
N ILE A 212 -14.00 -15.78 -25.00
CA ILE A 212 -14.66 -15.25 -26.19
C ILE A 212 -13.76 -15.43 -27.43
N LYS A 213 -12.47 -15.08 -27.31
CA LYS A 213 -11.50 -15.21 -28.41
C LYS A 213 -11.34 -16.66 -28.85
N LEU A 214 -11.35 -17.59 -27.92
CA LEU A 214 -11.23 -19.01 -28.17
C LEU A 214 -12.47 -19.54 -28.92
N ILE A 215 -13.68 -19.14 -28.52
CA ILE A 215 -14.94 -19.49 -29.22
C ILE A 215 -14.95 -18.92 -30.64
N ALA A 216 -14.62 -17.64 -30.82
CA ALA A 216 -14.56 -17.01 -32.12
C ALA A 216 -13.61 -17.75 -33.06
N THR A 217 -12.40 -18.11 -32.60
CA THR A 217 -11.43 -18.89 -33.38
C THR A 217 -11.95 -20.29 -33.75
N ALA A 218 -12.69 -20.93 -32.84
CA ALA A 218 -13.27 -22.26 -33.11
C ALA A 218 -14.39 -22.19 -34.16
N ILE A 219 -15.21 -21.13 -34.15
CA ILE A 219 -16.27 -20.89 -35.13
C ILE A 219 -15.66 -20.61 -36.51
N ASP A 220 -14.64 -19.74 -36.58
CA ASP A 220 -13.96 -19.41 -37.85
C ASP A 220 -13.35 -20.64 -38.50
N LYS A 221 -12.64 -21.47 -37.73
CA LYS A 221 -12.09 -22.74 -38.23
C LYS A 221 -13.15 -23.70 -38.74
N LYS A 222 -14.32 -23.74 -38.08
CA LYS A 222 -15.43 -24.60 -38.53
C LYS A 222 -16.07 -24.05 -39.82
N SER A 223 -16.13 -22.73 -39.99
CA SER A 223 -16.66 -22.07 -41.20
C SER A 223 -15.79 -22.34 -42.43
N GLU A 224 -14.46 -22.34 -42.31
CA GLU A 224 -13.55 -22.71 -43.40
C GLU A 224 -13.73 -24.16 -43.86
N TYR A 225 -14.08 -25.08 -42.94
CA TYR A 225 -14.29 -26.50 -43.26
C TYR A 225 -15.64 -26.77 -43.89
N THR A 226 -16.65 -25.92 -43.66
CA THR A 226 -18.00 -26.09 -44.22
C THR A 226 -18.25 -25.29 -45.51
N GLY A 227 -17.39 -24.33 -45.86
CA GLY A 227 -17.47 -23.50 -47.06
C GLY A 227 -16.81 -24.12 -48.31
N GLY A 228 -16.28 -25.35 -48.22
CA GLY A 228 -15.57 -26.06 -49.28
C GLY A 228 -16.39 -27.16 -49.99
N HIS A 229 -17.74 -27.13 -49.97
CA HIS A 229 -18.61 -28.04 -50.73
C HIS A 229 -19.51 -27.26 -51.68
#